data_65270b6c05b0f2f590f3903045446548
#
_entry.id   65270b6c05b0f2f590f3903045446548
#
_cell.length_a   1.000
_cell.length_b   1.000
_cell.length_c   1.000
_cell.angle_alpha   90.00
_cell.angle_beta   90.00
_cell.angle_gamma   90.00
#
_symmetry.space_group_name_H-M   'P 1'
#
loop_
_entity.id
_entity.type
_entity.pdbx_description
1 polymer ?
#
loop_
_entity_poly.entity_id
_entity_poly.type
_entity_poly.pdbx_seq_one_letter_code
_entity_poly.pdbx_strand_id
1 'polypeptide(L)'
;FEDESWVGANTRSGRTWGRVGSPPIVRVSDDRGGYHLLSMVTAQGEWVYRVDERSINSEVYIEFLKKLLVNRERPLLLIVDNASYHTSKEVKDFVERHHNKIQLFFLPPHSPELNPDEQVWNQIKHRGVEKKPIKNKRDLEHRLYDGLEKVQKNIERNRSFVKVPTNQYANLEEAPAE
;
A
#
# COMPACT_ATOMS: atom_id res chain seq x y z
N PHE A 1 -3.58 5.62 7.35
CA PHE A 1 -2.52 5.87 6.36
C PHE A 1 -2.88 5.20 5.06
N GLU A 2 -2.54 5.82 3.97
CA GLU A 2 -2.80 5.29 2.63
C GLU A 2 -1.52 5.36 1.80
N ASP A 3 -1.39 4.42 0.87
CA ASP A 3 -0.25 4.32 -0.01
C ASP A 3 -0.59 3.58 -1.31
N GLU A 4 0.21 3.83 -2.36
CA GLU A 4 0.13 3.08 -3.59
C GLU A 4 1.36 2.21 -3.81
N SER A 5 1.15 1.17 -4.60
CA SER A 5 2.23 0.27 -5.00
C SER A 5 1.99 -0.33 -6.37
N TRP A 6 3.05 -0.74 -7.03
CA TRP A 6 2.99 -1.50 -8.27
C TRP A 6 3.72 -2.82 -8.14
N VAL A 7 3.14 -3.88 -8.72
CA VAL A 7 3.73 -5.21 -8.75
C VAL A 7 3.61 -5.76 -10.17
N GLY A 8 4.73 -6.10 -10.78
CA GLY A 8 4.82 -6.58 -12.15
C GLY A 8 5.35 -8.00 -12.29
N ALA A 9 5.00 -8.65 -13.39
CA ALA A 9 5.46 -10.00 -13.70
C ALA A 9 6.98 -10.10 -13.93
N ASN A 10 7.60 -8.99 -14.33
CA ASN A 10 9.04 -8.89 -14.56
C ASN A 10 9.79 -8.27 -13.37
N THR A 11 9.17 -8.15 -12.21
CA THR A 11 9.81 -7.62 -11.01
C THR A 11 10.97 -8.51 -10.61
N ARG A 12 12.14 -7.90 -10.43
CA ARG A 12 13.36 -8.60 -10.03
C ARG A 12 13.34 -8.82 -8.53
N SER A 13 13.40 -10.04 -8.10
CA SER A 13 13.57 -10.40 -6.69
C SER A 13 15.01 -10.14 -6.25
N GLY A 14 15.21 -9.17 -5.40
CA GLY A 14 16.29 -8.90 -4.47
C GLY A 14 17.73 -9.28 -4.85
N ARG A 15 18.57 -9.31 -3.83
CA ARG A 15 19.96 -9.79 -3.89
C ARG A 15 20.03 -11.24 -3.41
N THR A 16 20.91 -12.03 -4.03
CA THR A 16 21.21 -13.39 -3.57
C THR A 16 22.71 -13.64 -3.57
N TRP A 17 23.12 -14.63 -2.83
CA TRP A 17 24.51 -15.06 -2.80
C TRP A 17 24.83 -15.89 -4.05
N GLY A 18 25.99 -15.67 -4.63
CA GLY A 18 26.53 -16.41 -5.77
C GLY A 18 28.01 -16.69 -5.59
N ARG A 19 28.52 -17.67 -6.32
CA ARG A 19 29.95 -17.95 -6.36
C ARG A 19 30.68 -16.76 -7.03
N VAL A 20 31.83 -16.36 -6.47
CA VAL A 20 32.67 -15.34 -7.08
C VAL A 20 32.99 -15.73 -8.54
N GLY A 21 32.76 -14.81 -9.47
CA GLY A 21 32.96 -15.04 -10.93
C GLY A 21 31.81 -15.81 -11.61
N SER A 22 30.75 -16.23 -10.89
CA SER A 22 29.60 -16.92 -11.46
C SER A 22 28.31 -16.38 -10.85
N PRO A 23 27.85 -15.19 -11.30
CA PRO A 23 26.63 -14.61 -10.77
C PRO A 23 25.42 -15.51 -11.06
N PRO A 24 24.50 -15.68 -10.13
CA PRO A 24 23.29 -16.47 -10.33
C PRO A 24 22.42 -15.85 -11.43
N ILE A 25 22.00 -16.70 -12.35
CA ILE A 25 21.09 -16.33 -13.45
C ILE A 25 19.66 -16.57 -12.99
N VAL A 26 18.88 -15.50 -12.90
CA VAL A 26 17.43 -15.59 -12.63
C VAL A 26 16.67 -15.37 -13.93
N ARG A 27 15.91 -16.36 -14.34
CA ARG A 27 14.96 -16.19 -15.46
C ARG A 27 13.76 -15.41 -14.96
N VAL A 28 13.48 -14.28 -15.61
CA VAL A 28 12.27 -13.49 -15.38
C VAL A 28 11.24 -13.77 -16.47
N SER A 29 9.99 -13.49 -16.19
CA SER A 29 8.93 -13.59 -17.20
C SER A 29 9.12 -12.51 -18.28
N ASP A 30 8.80 -12.85 -19.52
CA ASP A 30 8.71 -11.88 -20.62
C ASP A 30 7.40 -11.07 -20.58
N ASP A 31 6.47 -11.47 -19.71
CA ASP A 31 5.21 -10.72 -19.49
C ASP A 31 5.48 -9.33 -18.92
N ARG A 32 4.95 -8.31 -19.60
CA ARG A 32 5.12 -6.90 -19.22
C ARG A 32 3.95 -6.35 -18.37
N GLY A 33 2.99 -7.18 -18.02
CA GLY A 33 1.83 -6.80 -17.23
C GLY A 33 2.12 -6.73 -15.74
N GLY A 34 1.26 -6.01 -15.04
CA GLY A 34 1.29 -5.88 -13.57
C GLY A 34 0.00 -5.30 -13.02
N TYR A 35 0.00 -5.05 -11.74
CA TYR A 35 -1.14 -4.49 -11.02
C TYR A 35 -0.71 -3.27 -10.23
N HIS A 36 -1.51 -2.22 -10.31
CA HIS A 36 -1.46 -1.08 -9.40
C HIS A 36 -2.32 -1.40 -8.19
N LEU A 37 -1.86 -0.97 -7.05
CA LEU A 37 -2.44 -1.30 -5.77
C LEU A 37 -2.61 0.00 -4.98
N LEU A 38 -3.78 0.18 -4.39
CA LEU A 38 -4.04 1.19 -3.38
C LEU A 38 -4.39 0.49 -2.09
N SER A 39 -3.88 0.95 -0.96
CA SER A 39 -4.31 0.45 0.33
C SER A 39 -4.39 1.51 1.40
N MET A 40 -5.08 1.16 2.47
CA MET A 40 -5.18 1.94 3.69
C MET A 40 -5.02 1.02 4.88
N VAL A 41 -4.13 1.38 5.80
CA VAL A 41 -3.99 0.76 7.11
C VAL A 41 -4.43 1.71 8.22
N THR A 42 -5.21 1.22 9.18
CA THR A 42 -5.59 1.98 10.37
C THR A 42 -4.64 1.71 11.53
N ALA A 43 -4.63 2.59 12.54
CA ALA A 43 -3.90 2.37 13.80
C ALA A 43 -4.35 1.10 14.53
N GLN A 44 -5.57 0.63 14.29
CA GLN A 44 -6.13 -0.60 14.83
C GLN A 44 -5.72 -1.85 14.02
N GLY A 45 -5.04 -1.69 12.90
CA GLY A 45 -4.57 -2.77 12.03
C GLY A 45 -5.58 -3.24 10.99
N GLU A 46 -6.71 -2.54 10.85
CA GLU A 46 -7.61 -2.79 9.73
C GLU A 46 -6.91 -2.40 8.44
N TRP A 47 -7.07 -3.21 7.42
CA TRP A 47 -6.44 -2.99 6.13
C TRP A 47 -7.45 -3.17 5.00
N VAL A 48 -7.57 -2.15 4.17
CA VAL A 48 -8.45 -2.12 3.00
C VAL A 48 -7.60 -1.87 1.78
N TYR A 49 -7.84 -2.62 0.71
CA TYR A 49 -7.06 -2.48 -0.52
C TYR A 49 -7.94 -2.49 -1.77
N ARG A 50 -7.35 -2.02 -2.86
CA ARG A 50 -7.85 -2.11 -4.23
C ARG A 50 -6.73 -2.59 -5.14
N VAL A 51 -7.06 -3.49 -6.06
CA VAL A 51 -6.19 -3.93 -7.17
C VAL A 51 -6.77 -3.38 -8.46
N ASP A 52 -5.95 -2.77 -9.30
CA ASP A 52 -6.37 -2.25 -10.59
C ASP A 52 -5.29 -2.53 -11.66
N GLU A 53 -5.70 -2.80 -12.90
CA GLU A 53 -4.77 -2.89 -14.03
C GLU A 53 -4.48 -1.51 -14.63
N ARG A 54 -5.33 -0.53 -14.35
CA ARG A 54 -5.14 0.87 -14.75
C ARG A 54 -4.11 1.54 -13.86
N SER A 55 -3.32 2.45 -14.41
CA SER A 55 -2.49 3.34 -13.61
C SER A 55 -3.34 4.19 -12.67
N ILE A 56 -2.80 4.44 -11.46
CA ILE A 56 -3.49 5.28 -10.49
C ILE A 56 -3.52 6.73 -11.00
N ASN A 57 -4.71 7.26 -11.06
CA ASN A 57 -5.01 8.64 -11.38
C ASN A 57 -6.12 9.15 -10.45
N SER A 58 -6.52 10.41 -10.60
CA SER A 58 -7.57 11.03 -9.78
C SER A 58 -8.89 10.25 -9.78
N GLU A 59 -9.28 9.68 -10.91
CA GLU A 59 -10.52 8.92 -11.05
C GLU A 59 -10.47 7.62 -10.26
N VAL A 60 -9.42 6.81 -10.48
CA VAL A 60 -9.20 5.55 -9.77
C VAL A 60 -9.08 5.79 -8.27
N TYR A 61 -8.41 6.87 -7.89
CA TYR A 61 -8.27 7.26 -6.48
C TYR A 61 -9.61 7.65 -5.85
N ILE A 62 -10.42 8.47 -6.53
CA ILE A 62 -11.76 8.82 -6.06
C ILE A 62 -12.67 7.58 -5.92
N GLU A 63 -12.57 6.60 -6.83
CA GLU A 63 -13.27 5.33 -6.68
C GLU A 63 -12.84 4.58 -5.40
N PHE A 64 -11.55 4.63 -5.07
CA PHE A 64 -11.03 4.04 -3.83
C PHE A 64 -11.54 4.80 -2.60
N LEU A 65 -11.50 6.15 -2.59
CA LEU A 65 -12.05 6.96 -1.51
C LEU A 65 -13.55 6.67 -1.28
N LYS A 66 -14.33 6.54 -2.36
CA LYS A 66 -15.75 6.13 -2.25
C LYS A 66 -15.90 4.78 -1.55
N LYS A 67 -15.06 3.80 -1.89
CA LYS A 67 -15.04 2.49 -1.23
C LYS A 67 -14.76 2.61 0.27
N LEU A 68 -13.80 3.46 0.66
CA LEU A 68 -13.46 3.69 2.06
C LEU A 68 -14.59 4.34 2.87
N LEU A 69 -15.46 5.10 2.22
CA LEU A 69 -16.58 5.81 2.87
C LEU A 69 -17.85 4.98 2.98
N VAL A 70 -17.94 3.82 2.32
CA VAL A 70 -19.12 2.94 2.39
C VAL A 70 -19.31 2.44 3.81
N ASN A 71 -20.52 2.60 4.36
CA ASN A 71 -20.93 2.14 5.68
C ASN A 71 -20.04 2.65 6.84
N ARG A 72 -19.32 3.77 6.64
CA ARG A 72 -18.51 4.39 7.68
C ARG A 72 -19.33 5.39 8.48
N GLU A 73 -19.45 5.17 9.77
CA GLU A 73 -20.17 6.04 10.69
C GLU A 73 -19.32 7.23 11.16
N ARG A 74 -18.00 7.00 11.35
CA ARG A 74 -17.06 8.02 11.83
C ARG A 74 -16.30 8.66 10.65
N PRO A 75 -16.01 9.97 10.71
CA PRO A 75 -15.16 10.61 9.73
C PRO A 75 -13.81 9.91 9.58
N LEU A 76 -13.30 9.85 8.36
CA LEU A 76 -12.01 9.29 8.02
C LEU A 76 -10.96 10.41 7.96
N LEU A 77 -9.97 10.36 8.83
CA LEU A 77 -8.76 11.18 8.74
C LEU A 77 -7.71 10.34 8.01
N LEU A 78 -7.44 10.65 6.74
CA LEU A 78 -6.56 9.88 5.88
C LEU A 78 -5.24 10.60 5.72
N ILE A 79 -4.15 9.95 6.13
CA ILE A 79 -2.79 10.47 5.99
C ILE A 79 -2.22 9.87 4.71
N VAL A 80 -1.77 10.73 3.80
CA VAL A 80 -1.33 10.39 2.44
C VAL A 80 0.02 11.06 2.13
N ASP A 81 0.71 10.55 1.13
CA ASP A 81 1.89 11.22 0.58
C ASP A 81 1.51 12.38 -0.36
N ASN A 82 2.50 12.95 -1.04
CA ASN A 82 2.32 14.06 -1.96
C ASN A 82 2.20 13.61 -3.43
N ALA A 83 1.67 12.43 -3.73
CA ALA A 83 1.43 12.02 -5.10
C ALA A 83 0.54 13.03 -5.84
N SER A 84 0.80 13.24 -7.12
CA SER A 84 0.17 14.31 -7.90
C SER A 84 -1.35 14.21 -7.97
N TYR A 85 -1.89 13.00 -7.98
CA TYR A 85 -3.35 12.78 -8.00
C TYR A 85 -4.01 13.14 -6.67
N HIS A 86 -3.32 13.00 -5.50
CA HIS A 86 -3.84 13.43 -4.19
C HIS A 86 -4.15 14.93 -4.15
N THR A 87 -3.34 15.72 -4.85
CA THR A 87 -3.45 17.18 -4.86
C THR A 87 -4.23 17.72 -6.07
N SER A 88 -4.74 16.83 -6.92
CA SER A 88 -5.51 17.22 -8.11
C SER A 88 -6.80 17.96 -7.75
N LYS A 89 -7.31 18.74 -8.71
CA LYS A 89 -8.55 19.48 -8.52
C LYS A 89 -9.73 18.54 -8.24
N GLU A 90 -9.82 17.45 -8.97
CA GLU A 90 -10.92 16.49 -8.88
C GLU A 90 -10.99 15.85 -7.49
N VAL A 91 -9.83 15.49 -6.92
CA VAL A 91 -9.73 14.93 -5.57
C VAL A 91 -10.06 15.98 -4.52
N LYS A 92 -9.54 17.21 -4.65
CA LYS A 92 -9.88 18.32 -3.75
C LYS A 92 -11.38 18.61 -3.75
N ASP A 93 -11.99 18.71 -4.93
CA ASP A 93 -13.43 18.93 -5.09
C ASP A 93 -14.26 17.77 -4.49
N PHE A 94 -13.75 16.53 -4.58
CA PHE A 94 -14.40 15.37 -3.96
C PHE A 94 -14.33 15.46 -2.44
N VAL A 95 -13.15 15.72 -1.86
CA VAL A 95 -12.94 15.82 -0.41
C VAL A 95 -13.75 16.97 0.17
N GLU A 96 -13.78 18.12 -0.48
CA GLU A 96 -14.57 19.27 -0.05
C GLU A 96 -16.06 18.96 0.01
N ARG A 97 -16.61 18.31 -1.01
CA ARG A 97 -18.02 17.86 -1.02
C ARG A 97 -18.34 16.83 0.06
N HIS A 98 -17.34 16.16 0.60
CA HIS A 98 -17.48 15.14 1.63
C HIS A 98 -16.72 15.50 2.93
N HIS A 99 -16.48 16.80 3.18
CA HIS A 99 -15.64 17.31 4.28
C HIS A 99 -16.07 16.82 5.68
N ASN A 100 -17.34 16.49 5.86
CA ASN A 100 -17.89 15.91 7.08
C ASN A 100 -17.62 14.40 7.21
N LYS A 101 -17.11 13.72 6.16
CA LYS A 101 -16.85 12.28 6.13
C LYS A 101 -15.39 11.94 5.91
N ILE A 102 -14.59 12.81 5.29
CA ILE A 102 -13.18 12.58 5.00
C ILE A 102 -12.39 13.88 5.02
N GLN A 103 -11.18 13.78 5.57
CA GLN A 103 -10.14 14.82 5.48
C GLN A 103 -8.82 14.16 5.10
N LEU A 104 -8.03 14.83 4.23
CA LEU A 104 -6.69 14.40 3.86
C LEU A 104 -5.64 15.21 4.62
N PHE A 105 -4.65 14.49 5.14
CA PHE A 105 -3.46 15.06 5.78
C PHE A 105 -2.24 14.58 5.02
N PHE A 106 -1.34 15.49 4.69
CA PHE A 106 -0.18 15.19 3.86
C PHE A 106 1.07 14.96 4.70
N LEU A 107 1.77 13.87 4.42
CA LEU A 107 3.10 13.62 4.97
C LEU A 107 4.10 14.66 4.42
N PRO A 108 5.20 14.91 5.14
CA PRO A 108 6.30 15.69 4.57
C PRO A 108 6.80 15.05 3.26
N PRO A 109 7.26 15.87 2.30
CA PRO A 109 7.82 15.32 1.06
C PRO A 109 8.96 14.33 1.31
N HIS A 110 9.01 13.25 0.53
CA HIS A 110 10.08 12.24 0.59
C HIS A 110 10.26 11.56 1.96
N SER A 111 9.17 11.28 2.68
CA SER A 111 9.19 10.67 4.01
C SER A 111 8.43 9.33 4.07
N PRO A 112 8.81 8.33 3.25
CA PRO A 112 8.12 7.02 3.22
C PRO A 112 8.24 6.28 4.55
N GLU A 113 9.30 6.55 5.34
CA GLU A 113 9.48 5.98 6.67
C GLU A 113 8.40 6.36 7.67
N LEU A 114 7.67 7.45 7.41
CA LEU A 114 6.53 7.88 8.22
C LEU A 114 5.21 7.22 7.79
N ASN A 115 5.19 6.48 6.67
CA ASN A 115 3.99 5.78 6.22
C ASN A 115 4.03 4.29 6.59
N PRO A 116 3.26 3.84 7.60
CA PRO A 116 3.23 2.43 7.99
C PRO A 116 2.72 1.49 6.88
N ASP A 117 1.96 1.98 5.91
CA ASP A 117 1.45 1.17 4.80
C ASP A 117 2.58 0.71 3.86
N GLU A 118 3.70 1.44 3.79
CA GLU A 118 4.93 0.99 3.14
C GLU A 118 5.45 -0.35 3.71
N GLN A 119 5.31 -0.57 5.03
CA GLN A 119 5.70 -1.82 5.65
C GLN A 119 4.77 -2.98 5.25
N VAL A 120 3.50 -2.68 5.01
CA VAL A 120 2.53 -3.65 4.49
C VAL A 120 2.94 -4.07 3.07
N TRP A 121 3.28 -3.10 2.21
CA TRP A 121 3.74 -3.38 0.85
C TRP A 121 5.05 -4.15 0.82
N ASN A 122 6.01 -3.80 1.66
CA ASN A 122 7.28 -4.53 1.79
C ASN A 122 7.04 -6.01 2.14
N GLN A 123 6.05 -6.29 2.99
CA GLN A 123 5.68 -7.66 3.32
C GLN A 123 5.08 -8.41 2.12
N ILE A 124 4.13 -7.78 1.40
CA ILE A 124 3.47 -8.40 0.26
C ILE A 124 4.49 -8.67 -0.85
N LYS A 125 5.32 -7.68 -1.19
CA LYS A 125 6.33 -7.79 -2.24
C LYS A 125 7.42 -8.80 -1.87
N HIS A 126 8.22 -8.49 -0.88
CA HIS A 126 9.46 -9.23 -0.61
C HIS A 126 9.25 -10.56 0.10
N ARG A 127 8.22 -10.69 0.94
CA ARG A 127 7.93 -11.96 1.65
C ARG A 127 6.84 -12.80 0.99
N GLY A 128 6.13 -12.24 0.01
CA GLY A 128 5.05 -12.90 -0.73
C GLY A 128 5.40 -13.11 -2.19
N VAL A 129 5.10 -12.10 -3.00
CA VAL A 129 5.09 -12.19 -4.46
C VAL A 129 6.48 -12.46 -5.05
N GLU A 130 7.48 -11.70 -4.60
CA GLU A 130 8.85 -11.70 -5.16
C GLU A 130 9.77 -12.78 -4.57
N LYS A 131 9.27 -13.63 -3.67
CA LYS A 131 10.08 -14.67 -3.03
C LYS A 131 10.68 -15.70 -4.00
N LYS A 132 10.05 -15.87 -5.14
CA LYS A 132 10.51 -16.74 -6.24
C LYS A 132 10.25 -16.05 -7.57
N PRO A 133 11.02 -16.34 -8.62
CA PRO A 133 10.74 -15.82 -9.96
C PRO A 133 9.29 -16.07 -10.38
N ILE A 134 8.66 -15.03 -10.92
CA ILE A 134 7.29 -15.10 -11.43
C ILE A 134 7.31 -15.74 -12.80
N LYS A 135 6.45 -16.72 -13.04
CA LYS A 135 6.42 -17.48 -14.29
C LYS A 135 5.66 -16.74 -15.40
N ASN A 136 4.53 -16.13 -15.05
CA ASN A 136 3.65 -15.41 -15.97
C ASN A 136 2.66 -14.52 -15.16
N LYS A 137 1.81 -13.75 -15.87
CA LYS A 137 0.81 -12.87 -15.23
C LYS A 137 -0.15 -13.63 -14.30
N ARG A 138 -0.56 -14.85 -14.64
CA ARG A 138 -1.44 -15.68 -13.79
C ARG A 138 -0.78 -16.12 -12.48
N ASP A 139 0.51 -16.47 -12.53
CA ASP A 139 1.29 -16.80 -11.33
C ASP A 139 1.47 -15.57 -10.43
N LEU A 140 1.70 -14.39 -11.05
CA LEU A 140 1.72 -13.11 -10.35
C LEU A 140 0.39 -12.86 -9.63
N GLU A 141 -0.71 -12.94 -10.35
CA GLU A 141 -2.06 -12.72 -9.82
C GLU A 141 -2.36 -13.61 -8.61
N HIS A 142 -2.12 -14.92 -8.76
CA HIS A 142 -2.33 -15.90 -7.68
C HIS A 142 -1.51 -15.54 -6.43
N ARG A 143 -0.22 -15.23 -6.59
CA ARG A 143 0.65 -14.87 -5.45
C ARG A 143 0.28 -13.54 -4.84
N LEU A 144 -0.15 -12.59 -5.66
CA LEU A 144 -0.60 -11.29 -5.19
C LEU A 144 -1.82 -11.45 -4.29
N TYR A 145 -2.88 -12.11 -4.77
CA TYR A 145 -4.09 -12.30 -3.99
C TYR A 145 -3.87 -13.15 -2.74
N ASP A 146 -3.03 -14.18 -2.79
CA ASP A 146 -2.61 -14.96 -1.61
C ASP A 146 -1.88 -14.07 -0.57
N GLY A 147 -1.03 -13.15 -1.03
CA GLY A 147 -0.36 -12.16 -0.18
C GLY A 147 -1.32 -11.16 0.46
N LEU A 148 -2.23 -10.60 -0.35
CA LEU A 148 -3.25 -9.64 0.08
C LEU A 148 -4.18 -10.25 1.14
N GLU A 149 -4.65 -11.48 0.90
CA GLU A 149 -5.53 -12.20 1.83
C GLU A 149 -4.83 -12.48 3.18
N LYS A 150 -3.55 -12.84 3.16
CA LYS A 150 -2.75 -13.06 4.38
C LYS A 150 -2.61 -11.79 5.21
N VAL A 151 -2.38 -10.65 4.56
CA VAL A 151 -2.32 -9.35 5.24
C VAL A 151 -3.68 -8.98 5.81
N GLN A 152 -4.75 -9.11 5.02
CA GLN A 152 -6.09 -8.76 5.46
C GLN A 152 -6.56 -9.55 6.68
N LYS A 153 -6.15 -10.81 6.81
CA LYS A 153 -6.49 -11.67 7.95
C LYS A 153 -5.64 -11.43 9.20
N ASN A 154 -4.53 -10.70 9.10
CA ASN A 154 -3.57 -10.57 10.20
C ASN A 154 -3.54 -9.16 10.80
N ILE A 155 -4.63 -8.79 11.47
CA ILE A 155 -4.83 -7.48 12.10
C ILE A 155 -3.71 -7.15 13.11
N GLU A 156 -3.32 -8.11 13.95
CA GLU A 156 -2.25 -7.94 14.95
C GLU A 156 -0.93 -7.51 14.30
N ARG A 157 -0.59 -8.16 13.20
CA ARG A 157 0.63 -7.82 12.46
C ARG A 157 0.54 -6.46 11.79
N ASN A 158 -0.60 -6.13 11.18
CA ASN A 158 -0.82 -4.83 10.57
C ASN A 158 -0.69 -3.72 11.62
N ARG A 159 -1.27 -3.92 12.80
CA ARG A 159 -1.12 -3.03 13.96
C ARG A 159 0.35 -2.85 14.37
N SER A 160 1.18 -3.90 14.29
CA SER A 160 2.59 -3.80 14.64
C SER A 160 3.40 -2.88 13.71
N PHE A 161 2.96 -2.64 12.47
CA PHE A 161 3.61 -1.71 11.55
C PHE A 161 3.41 -0.25 11.95
N VAL A 162 2.30 0.06 12.59
CA VAL A 162 2.03 1.40 13.13
C VAL A 162 2.84 1.66 14.42
N LYS A 163 3.18 0.59 15.16
CA LYS A 163 3.91 0.69 16.45
C LYS A 163 5.43 0.80 16.32
N VAL A 164 5.99 0.89 15.10
CA VAL A 164 7.43 1.10 14.94
C VAL A 164 7.85 2.51 15.40
N PRO A 165 9.09 2.72 15.88
CA PRO A 165 9.52 4.01 16.42
C PRO A 165 9.31 5.20 15.49
N THR A 166 9.48 5.01 14.19
CA THR A 166 9.24 6.05 13.17
C THR A 166 7.79 6.48 13.05
N ASN A 167 6.84 5.65 13.51
CA ASN A 167 5.41 5.84 13.40
C ASN A 167 4.73 6.03 14.76
N GLN A 168 5.49 6.30 15.82
CA GLN A 168 4.94 6.51 17.18
C GLN A 168 3.88 7.61 17.23
N TYR A 169 4.02 8.64 16.41
CA TYR A 169 3.03 9.72 16.29
C TYR A 169 1.62 9.24 15.89
N ALA A 170 1.52 8.07 15.31
CA ALA A 170 0.25 7.43 14.90
C ALA A 170 -0.28 6.43 15.95
N ASN A 171 0.45 6.23 17.06
CA ASN A 171 0.07 5.29 18.09
C ASN A 171 -0.87 5.95 19.11
N LEU A 172 -2.14 5.62 19.05
CA LEU A 172 -3.18 6.18 19.93
C LEU A 172 -3.04 5.79 21.41
N GLU A 173 -2.21 4.78 21.72
CA GLU A 173 -2.03 4.31 23.11
C GLU A 173 -1.06 5.18 23.91
N GLU A 174 -0.28 6.04 23.25
CA GLU A 174 0.77 6.89 23.87
C GLU A 174 0.41 8.39 23.85
N ALA A 175 -0.80 8.76 23.47
CA ALA A 175 -1.22 10.14 23.63
C ALA A 175 -1.20 10.51 25.11
N PRO A 176 -0.46 11.56 25.55
CA PRO A 176 -0.44 11.97 26.93
C PRO A 176 -1.86 12.29 27.36
N ALA A 177 -2.26 11.74 28.51
CA ALA A 177 -3.48 12.17 29.17
C ALA A 177 -3.30 13.66 29.54
N GLU A 178 -4.12 14.54 28.97
CA GLU A 178 -4.23 15.93 29.40
C GLU A 178 -4.79 16.03 30.83
#